data_339f6e41b08b75745e63f8f8741c9ca2
#
_entry.id   339f6e41b08b75745e63f8f8741c9ca2
#
_cell.length_a   1.000
_cell.length_b   1.000
_cell.length_c   1.000
_cell.angle_alpha   90.00
_cell.angle_beta   90.00
_cell.angle_gamma   90.00
#
_symmetry.space_group_name_H-M   'P 1'
#
loop_
_entity.id
_entity.type
_entity.pdbx_description
1 polymer ?
#
loop_
_entity_poly.entity_id
_entity_poly.type
_entity_poly.pdbx_seq_one_letter_code
_entity_poly.pdbx_strand_id
1 'polypeptide(L)'
;MNVYVFQTALYCAECGEALARDLHQRGVEDSGDSDDFPQGPFADGGGEADSPQHCDSGPQCLAAKSIGGRRVGAFLENPLTSDGEAYVSKSLEDTPGSPLVQFWAHHYGLAPS
;
A
#
# COMPACT_ATOMS: atom_id res chain seq x y z
N MET A 1 -10.10 -1.67 -0.17
CA MET A 1 -9.49 -0.69 -1.11
C MET A 1 -8.99 -1.42 -2.34
N ASN A 2 -9.20 -0.85 -3.51
CA ASN A 2 -8.73 -1.46 -4.76
C ASN A 2 -7.22 -1.23 -4.96
N VAL A 3 -6.50 -2.31 -5.24
CA VAL A 3 -5.06 -2.24 -5.51
C VAL A 3 -4.71 -2.98 -6.79
N TYR A 4 -3.59 -2.59 -7.39
CA TYR A 4 -2.99 -3.28 -8.54
C TYR A 4 -1.65 -3.87 -8.13
N VAL A 5 -1.33 -5.02 -8.72
CA VAL A 5 -0.03 -5.69 -8.55
C VAL A 5 0.77 -5.54 -9.83
N PHE A 6 2.00 -5.05 -9.72
CA PHE A 6 2.90 -4.89 -10.86
C PHE A 6 4.34 -5.03 -10.41
N GLN A 7 5.08 -5.96 -11.01
CA GLN A 7 6.50 -6.21 -10.73
C GLN A 7 6.78 -6.38 -9.23
N THR A 8 6.00 -7.26 -8.59
CA THR A 8 6.07 -7.59 -7.16
C THR A 8 5.79 -6.42 -6.20
N ALA A 9 5.23 -5.32 -6.70
CA ALA A 9 4.84 -4.16 -5.91
C ALA A 9 3.33 -3.97 -5.91
N LEU A 10 2.81 -3.29 -4.89
CA LEU A 10 1.39 -2.94 -4.77
C LEU A 10 1.20 -1.46 -5.05
N TYR A 11 0.18 -1.14 -5.84
CA TYR A 11 -0.15 0.24 -6.21
C TYR A 11 -1.62 0.52 -5.91
N CYS A 12 -1.94 1.75 -5.49
CA CYS A 12 -3.34 2.16 -5.37
C CYS A 12 -4.01 2.21 -6.75
N ALA A 13 -5.35 2.29 -6.76
CA ALA A 13 -6.10 2.29 -8.02
C ALA A 13 -5.63 3.38 -8.98
N GLU A 14 -5.42 4.60 -8.49
CA GLU A 14 -4.99 5.72 -9.34
C GLU A 14 -3.64 5.48 -9.97
N CYS A 15 -2.65 5.02 -9.19
CA CYS A 15 -1.31 4.73 -9.71
C CYS A 15 -1.31 3.51 -10.64
N GLY A 16 -2.05 2.46 -10.27
CA GLY A 16 -2.16 1.26 -11.11
C GLY A 16 -2.78 1.55 -12.47
N GLU A 17 -3.85 2.34 -12.49
CA GLU A 17 -4.49 2.74 -13.74
C GLU A 17 -3.58 3.64 -14.59
N ALA A 18 -2.84 4.55 -13.95
CA ALA A 18 -1.88 5.41 -14.65
C ALA A 18 -0.74 4.60 -15.28
N LEU A 19 -0.22 3.59 -14.56
CA LEU A 19 0.79 2.68 -15.10
C LEU A 19 0.25 1.90 -16.29
N ALA A 20 -0.96 1.38 -16.19
CA ALA A 20 -1.59 0.63 -17.29
C ALA A 20 -1.78 1.50 -18.53
N ARG A 21 -2.25 2.74 -18.35
CA ARG A 21 -2.40 3.69 -19.46
C ARG A 21 -1.07 4.00 -20.13
N ASP A 22 -0.02 4.24 -19.34
CA ASP A 22 1.31 4.54 -19.88
C ASP A 22 1.86 3.38 -20.70
N LEU A 23 1.76 2.16 -20.18
CA LEU A 23 2.19 0.96 -20.90
C LEU A 23 1.40 0.74 -22.18
N HIS A 24 0.08 0.93 -22.13
CA HIS A 24 -0.79 0.80 -23.30
C HIS A 24 -0.40 1.81 -24.40
N GLN A 25 -0.11 3.05 -24.01
CA GLN A 25 0.33 4.08 -24.95
C GLN A 25 1.69 3.76 -25.58
N ARG A 26 2.52 2.99 -24.90
CA ARG A 26 3.81 2.50 -25.41
C ARG A 26 3.68 1.23 -26.26
N GLY A 27 2.47 0.75 -26.47
CA GLY A 27 2.21 -0.46 -27.26
C GLY A 27 2.33 -1.75 -26.49
N VAL A 28 2.40 -1.71 -25.17
CA VAL A 28 2.42 -2.91 -24.32
C VAL A 28 0.98 -3.34 -24.05
N GLU A 29 0.67 -4.61 -24.34
CA GLU A 29 -0.66 -5.17 -24.09
C GLU A 29 -0.68 -5.91 -22.76
N ASP A 30 -1.88 -6.00 -22.16
CA ASP A 30 -2.11 -6.78 -20.94
C ASP A 30 -1.99 -8.27 -21.25
N SER A 31 -0.91 -8.88 -20.80
CA SER A 31 -0.63 -10.31 -20.98
C SER A 31 -1.26 -11.19 -19.89
N GLY A 32 -1.85 -10.59 -18.86
CA GLY A 32 -2.32 -11.31 -17.69
C GLY A 32 -1.22 -11.62 -16.68
N ASP A 33 0.01 -11.18 -16.95
CA ASP A 33 1.17 -11.39 -16.08
C ASP A 33 1.54 -10.07 -15.40
N SER A 34 1.59 -10.06 -14.06
CA SER A 34 1.92 -8.87 -13.29
C SER A 34 3.35 -8.38 -13.48
N ASP A 35 4.26 -9.21 -13.99
CA ASP A 35 5.62 -8.78 -14.33
C ASP A 35 5.65 -7.88 -15.56
N ASP A 36 4.67 -8.01 -16.46
CA ASP A 36 4.62 -7.28 -17.72
C ASP A 36 3.61 -6.16 -17.73
N PHE A 37 2.52 -6.30 -16.99
CA PHE A 37 1.40 -5.34 -17.00
C PHE A 37 0.68 -5.35 -15.65
N PRO A 38 0.26 -4.19 -15.12
CA PRO A 38 -0.48 -4.16 -13.85
C PRO A 38 -1.72 -5.02 -13.87
N GLN A 39 -1.88 -5.87 -12.85
CA GLN A 39 -3.04 -6.73 -12.68
C GLN A 39 -3.91 -6.24 -11.53
N GLY A 40 -5.21 -6.29 -11.70
CA GLY A 40 -6.21 -5.84 -10.74
C GLY A 40 -7.43 -5.25 -11.42
N PRO A 41 -8.26 -4.49 -10.70
CA PRO A 41 -8.12 -4.14 -9.29
C PRO A 41 -8.49 -5.29 -8.34
N PHE A 42 -7.75 -5.42 -7.25
CA PHE A 42 -8.06 -6.37 -6.18
C PHE A 42 -8.70 -5.62 -5.01
N ALA A 43 -9.97 -5.91 -4.73
CA ALA A 43 -10.77 -5.16 -3.76
C ALA A 43 -10.34 -5.40 -2.31
N ASP A 44 -9.63 -6.48 -2.04
CA ASP A 44 -9.17 -6.88 -0.70
C ASP A 44 -7.83 -6.26 -0.29
N GLY A 45 -7.37 -5.26 -1.00
CA GLY A 45 -6.08 -4.64 -0.72
C GLY A 45 -4.87 -5.49 -1.12
N GLY A 46 -5.09 -6.53 -1.92
CA GLY A 46 -4.03 -7.48 -2.30
C GLY A 46 -3.88 -8.65 -1.33
N GLY A 47 -4.82 -8.83 -0.39
CA GLY A 47 -4.81 -9.90 0.58
C GLY A 47 -4.13 -9.53 1.90
N GLU A 48 -3.93 -10.53 2.76
CA GLU A 48 -3.27 -10.33 4.05
C GLU A 48 -1.78 -10.03 3.88
N ALA A 49 -1.25 -9.20 4.79
CA ALA A 49 0.16 -8.81 4.75
C ALA A 49 0.80 -8.91 6.14
N ASP A 50 2.11 -9.12 6.15
CA ASP A 50 2.91 -9.22 7.38
C ASP A 50 3.37 -7.85 7.89
N SER A 51 2.98 -6.78 7.21
CA SER A 51 3.21 -5.40 7.62
C SER A 51 2.22 -4.49 6.89
N PRO A 52 1.94 -3.28 7.43
CA PRO A 52 1.09 -2.32 6.72
C PRO A 52 1.67 -1.97 5.36
N GLN A 53 0.80 -1.91 4.35
CA GLN A 53 1.21 -1.63 2.97
C GLN A 53 0.72 -0.26 2.52
N HIS A 54 1.58 0.45 1.81
CA HIS A 54 1.27 1.71 1.13
C HIS A 54 1.55 1.55 -0.35
N CYS A 55 0.94 2.42 -1.17
CA CYS A 55 1.23 2.44 -2.59
C CYS A 55 2.74 2.57 -2.82
N ASP A 56 3.31 1.69 -3.64
CA ASP A 56 4.75 1.61 -3.86
C ASP A 56 5.33 2.82 -4.60
N SER A 57 4.46 3.67 -5.17
CA SER A 57 4.88 4.96 -5.71
C SER A 57 5.42 5.93 -4.64
N GLY A 58 5.15 5.64 -3.36
CA GLY A 58 5.66 6.44 -2.25
C GLY A 58 5.23 7.90 -2.31
N PRO A 59 6.16 8.86 -2.11
CA PRO A 59 5.83 10.28 -2.16
C PRO A 59 5.27 10.75 -3.50
N GLN A 60 5.50 10.01 -4.59
CA GLN A 60 5.03 10.32 -5.93
C GLN A 60 3.65 9.74 -6.24
N CYS A 61 3.05 9.03 -5.28
CA CYS A 61 1.72 8.46 -5.44
C CYS A 61 0.70 9.55 -5.76
N LEU A 62 -0.19 9.27 -6.72
CA LEU A 62 -1.23 10.21 -7.13
C LEU A 62 -2.27 10.46 -6.02
N ALA A 63 -2.40 9.53 -5.09
CA ALA A 63 -3.29 9.63 -3.94
C ALA A 63 -2.49 9.75 -2.62
N ALA A 64 -1.25 10.21 -2.67
CA ALA A 64 -0.41 10.34 -1.48
C ALA A 64 -1.03 11.29 -0.47
N LYS A 65 -0.81 10.99 0.81
CA LYS A 65 -1.30 11.80 1.93
C LYS A 65 -0.12 12.26 2.77
N SER A 66 -0.33 13.35 3.50
CA SER A 66 0.66 13.85 4.46
C SER A 66 0.40 13.22 5.82
N ILE A 67 1.40 12.55 6.38
CA ILE A 67 1.37 11.98 7.72
C ILE A 67 2.59 12.48 8.47
N GLY A 68 2.37 13.25 9.54
CA GLY A 68 3.47 13.82 10.31
C GLY A 68 4.36 14.77 9.51
N GLY A 69 3.80 15.48 8.53
CA GLY A 69 4.54 16.40 7.67
C GLY A 69 5.29 15.74 6.53
N ARG A 70 5.16 14.42 6.36
CA ARG A 70 5.81 13.67 5.27
C ARG A 70 4.78 13.16 4.28
N ARG A 71 5.10 13.25 3.00
CA ARG A 71 4.23 12.73 1.94
C ARG A 71 4.44 11.22 1.83
N VAL A 72 3.37 10.46 2.02
CA VAL A 72 3.39 8.99 2.07
C VAL A 72 2.42 8.45 1.02
N GLY A 73 2.79 7.35 0.36
CA GLY A 73 1.90 6.68 -0.58
C GLY A 73 0.58 6.28 0.07
N ALA A 74 -0.48 6.17 -0.74
CA ALA A 74 -1.81 5.82 -0.24
C ALA A 74 -1.76 4.53 0.58
N PHE A 75 -2.41 4.55 1.74
CA PHE A 75 -2.52 3.38 2.60
C PHE A 75 -3.50 2.38 1.98
N LEU A 76 -3.07 1.14 1.82
CA LEU A 76 -3.83 0.15 1.04
C LEU A 76 -4.85 -0.63 1.88
N GLU A 77 -4.92 -0.39 3.18
CA GLU A 77 -5.94 -0.93 4.09
C GLU A 77 -6.09 -2.45 4.06
N ASN A 78 -5.03 -3.16 3.67
CA ASN A 78 -5.08 -4.61 3.66
C ASN A 78 -5.10 -5.17 5.08
N PRO A 79 -5.75 -6.34 5.31
CA PRO A 79 -5.73 -6.96 6.63
C PRO A 79 -4.32 -7.44 6.98
N LEU A 80 -4.01 -7.47 8.29
CA LEU A 80 -2.74 -7.97 8.78
C LEU A 80 -2.85 -9.40 9.27
N THR A 81 -1.80 -10.18 9.02
CA THR A 81 -1.57 -11.47 9.68
C THR A 81 -1.21 -11.24 11.15
N SER A 82 -1.14 -12.33 11.95
CA SER A 82 -0.65 -12.23 13.33
C SER A 82 0.76 -11.63 13.38
N ASP A 83 1.62 -11.99 12.44
CA ASP A 83 2.96 -11.41 12.32
C ASP A 83 2.90 -9.92 11.99
N GLY A 84 1.94 -9.51 11.15
CA GLY A 84 1.73 -8.11 10.82
C GLY A 84 1.27 -7.29 12.03
N GLU A 85 0.38 -7.84 12.84
CA GLU A 85 -0.06 -7.19 14.09
C GLU A 85 1.11 -7.06 15.07
N ALA A 86 1.92 -8.10 15.21
CA ALA A 86 3.12 -8.07 16.05
C ALA A 86 4.12 -7.02 15.56
N TYR A 87 4.27 -6.89 14.25
CA TYR A 87 5.14 -5.87 13.64
C TYR A 87 4.71 -4.47 14.04
N VAL A 88 3.41 -4.16 13.94
CA VAL A 88 2.88 -2.83 14.32
C VAL A 88 3.06 -2.59 15.82
N SER A 89 2.73 -3.58 16.66
CA SER A 89 2.88 -3.45 18.12
C SER A 89 4.32 -3.21 18.53
N LYS A 90 5.25 -3.94 17.92
CA LYS A 90 6.68 -3.75 18.18
C LYS A 90 7.16 -2.39 17.69
N SER A 91 6.71 -1.95 16.53
CA SER A 91 7.06 -0.63 15.98
C SER A 91 6.57 0.49 16.92
N LEU A 92 5.40 0.31 17.52
CA LEU A 92 4.85 1.28 18.46
C LEU A 92 5.70 1.35 19.75
N GLU A 93 6.22 0.22 20.22
CA GLU A 93 7.14 0.18 21.37
C GLU A 93 8.48 0.85 21.04
N ASP A 94 9.03 0.56 19.86
CA ASP A 94 10.36 1.05 19.44
C ASP A 94 10.33 2.52 19.03
N THR A 95 9.23 2.98 18.42
CA THR A 95 9.11 4.35 17.91
C THR A 95 7.74 4.94 18.27
N PRO A 96 7.44 5.13 19.58
CA PRO A 96 6.11 5.61 20.00
C PRO A 96 5.76 7.01 19.51
N GLY A 97 6.77 7.81 19.17
CA GLY A 97 6.57 9.17 18.66
C GLY A 97 6.36 9.25 17.14
N SER A 98 6.41 8.13 16.42
CA SER A 98 6.24 8.12 14.97
C SER A 98 4.77 8.36 14.58
N PRO A 99 4.45 9.45 13.85
CA PRO A 99 3.07 9.66 13.38
C PRO A 99 2.56 8.53 12.49
N LEU A 100 3.42 7.94 11.65
CA LEU A 100 3.03 6.85 10.76
C LEU A 100 2.68 5.59 11.57
N VAL A 101 3.50 5.23 12.55
CA VAL A 101 3.24 4.06 13.40
C VAL A 101 1.97 4.26 14.22
N GLN A 102 1.73 5.46 14.74
CA GLN A 102 0.49 5.78 15.44
C GLN A 102 -0.73 5.64 14.53
N PHE A 103 -0.61 6.06 13.28
CA PHE A 103 -1.66 5.91 12.28
C PHE A 103 -2.01 4.43 12.08
N TRP A 104 -1.00 3.57 11.88
CA TRP A 104 -1.22 2.13 11.74
C TRP A 104 -1.89 1.53 12.97
N ALA A 105 -1.39 1.86 14.15
CA ALA A 105 -1.92 1.32 15.40
C ALA A 105 -3.40 1.69 15.60
N HIS A 106 -3.77 2.92 15.26
CA HIS A 106 -5.16 3.36 15.30
C HIS A 106 -6.03 2.61 14.29
N HIS A 107 -5.55 2.48 13.07
CA HIS A 107 -6.31 1.83 12.00
C HIS A 107 -6.63 0.37 12.34
N TYR A 108 -5.65 -0.36 12.88
CA TYR A 108 -5.81 -1.78 13.21
C TYR A 108 -6.30 -2.03 14.64
N GLY A 109 -6.60 -0.97 15.40
CA GLY A 109 -7.09 -1.12 16.78
C GLY A 109 -6.04 -1.64 17.75
N LEU A 110 -4.76 -1.41 17.48
CA LEU A 110 -3.63 -1.87 18.30
C LEU A 110 -3.06 -0.76 19.19
N ALA A 111 -3.57 0.46 19.08
CA ALA A 111 -3.11 1.57 19.89
C ALA A 111 -3.48 1.35 21.36
N PRO A 112 -2.59 1.71 22.31
CA PRO A 112 -2.96 1.67 23.72
C PRO A 112 -4.10 2.64 24.00
N SER A 113 -5.00 2.20 24.85
CA SER A 113 -6.17 3.00 25.25
C SER A 113 -5.79 4.07 26.29
#